data_859ad58bf84b65b55827fd59b6db943e
#
_entry.id   859ad58bf84b65b55827fd59b6db943e
#
_cell.length_a   1.000
_cell.length_b   1.000
_cell.length_c   1.000
_cell.angle_alpha   90.00
_cell.angle_beta   90.00
_cell.angle_gamma   90.00
#
_symmetry.space_group_name_H-M   'P 1'
#
loop_
_entity.id
_entity.type
_entity.pdbx_description
1 polymer ?
#
loop_
_entity_poly.entity_id
_entity_poly.type
_entity_poly.pdbx_seq_one_letter_code
_entity_poly.pdbx_strand_id
1 'polypeptide(L)'
;MRMSSLFLRTLREDPADAELPGHKLLVRAGYVRRAAPGVYSWLPLGLRVLRKVEGIVREEMDAMGGQELSFPALLPKEPYEATNRWTEYGPNLFRLQDRKGVDMLLGPTHEEMFTLAVKDLYTSYKDLPVSLYQIQTKYRDEARPRAGVLRGREFVMKDSYSFDVDEAGLSKSYDAHRDAYVKIFDRLGFEYVVVHADSGAMGGSASEEFLAVNEGGEDTFVRDGEGYAANVEAVTVPQAEPVEVTAGPAHVEDTPDTPTIDTLVAALNRDHPRTDGRAWTAADTLKNVIVMLVHPADEEHPDGRREPLAIGVPGDREVDPKRLEAKVAPAAVEAFEERDFAAHPHLAKGYIGPGALGEERGIRYLLDPSIAVGSAWVTGADEHGKHVIDLVHGRDFTADGTIQAAAIREGDLGPNGRPLTLARGIEMGHIFQLGQKYAEALGLKVLDENGKLVTVHMGSYGIGVTRAVGVIAEDNHDERGLVWPRSVAPFDVHVVAAGKSDEIFVKAAELSEELERHGLQVVYDDRAGRVSPGVKFKDAELIGVPTILVVGKGLADGVVEIKDRRTGDRREVPVDEAVSALLAEVRSS
;
A
#
# COMPACT_ATOMS: atom_id res chain seq x y z
N MET A 1 24.96 -14.61 -22.20
CA MET A 1 25.56 -13.25 -21.96
C MET A 1 26.82 -13.40 -21.12
N ARG A 2 27.91 -12.61 -21.35
CA ARG A 2 29.21 -12.75 -20.65
C ARG A 2 29.43 -11.65 -19.63
N MET A 3 29.86 -11.98 -18.41
CA MET A 3 30.10 -11.02 -17.34
C MET A 3 31.28 -10.07 -17.60
N SER A 4 32.28 -10.51 -18.42
CA SER A 4 33.39 -9.63 -18.79
C SER A 4 32.97 -8.42 -19.64
N SER A 5 31.85 -8.51 -20.37
CA SER A 5 31.31 -7.46 -21.24
C SER A 5 30.00 -6.86 -20.73
N LEU A 6 29.40 -7.43 -19.70
CA LEU A 6 28.17 -6.91 -19.10
C LEU A 6 28.44 -5.59 -18.37
N PHE A 7 27.59 -4.58 -18.59
CA PHE A 7 27.63 -3.34 -17.85
C PHE A 7 27.15 -3.57 -16.42
N LEU A 8 28.02 -4.16 -15.62
CA LEU A 8 27.77 -4.58 -14.26
C LEU A 8 29.00 -4.34 -13.37
N ARG A 9 28.76 -3.78 -12.21
CA ARG A 9 29.72 -3.76 -11.10
C ARG A 9 28.99 -3.99 -9.79
N THR A 10 29.33 -5.09 -9.13
CA THR A 10 28.86 -5.37 -7.76
C THR A 10 29.58 -4.49 -6.74
N LEU A 11 28.88 -4.14 -5.67
CA LEU A 11 29.42 -3.38 -4.55
C LEU A 11 29.59 -4.29 -3.32
N ARG A 12 30.61 -4.03 -2.52
CA ARG A 12 30.86 -4.79 -1.29
C ARG A 12 30.17 -4.20 -0.08
N GLU A 13 30.03 -2.88 -0.07
CA GLU A 13 29.44 -2.10 1.03
C GLU A 13 28.00 -1.72 0.69
N ASP A 14 27.19 -1.61 1.73
CA ASP A 14 25.82 -1.15 1.60
C ASP A 14 25.80 0.34 1.25
N PRO A 15 24.85 0.79 0.40
CA PRO A 15 24.64 2.20 0.17
C PRO A 15 24.16 2.87 1.46
N ALA A 16 24.72 4.05 1.77
CA ALA A 16 24.49 4.75 3.04
C ALA A 16 23.02 5.21 3.23
N ASP A 17 22.27 5.32 2.14
CA ASP A 17 20.89 5.80 2.11
C ASP A 17 19.86 4.66 1.99
N ALA A 18 20.29 3.39 2.01
CA ALA A 18 19.40 2.24 1.94
C ALA A 18 19.15 1.66 3.33
N GLU A 19 17.88 1.57 3.71
CA GLU A 19 17.45 1.01 5.00
C GLU A 19 17.10 -0.47 4.87
N LEU A 20 16.26 -0.81 3.88
CA LEU A 20 15.74 -2.16 3.69
C LEU A 20 16.77 -3.09 3.04
N PRO A 21 16.82 -4.37 3.46
CA PRO A 21 17.74 -5.36 2.90
C PRO A 21 17.63 -5.54 1.39
N GLY A 22 16.44 -5.70 0.85
CA GLY A 22 16.20 -5.87 -0.58
C GLY A 22 16.70 -4.67 -1.39
N HIS A 23 16.46 -3.44 -0.93
CA HIS A 23 16.99 -2.23 -1.56
C HIS A 23 18.54 -2.23 -1.56
N LYS A 24 19.18 -2.55 -0.43
CA LYS A 24 20.65 -2.66 -0.33
C LYS A 24 21.19 -3.63 -1.37
N LEU A 25 20.58 -4.81 -1.46
CA LEU A 25 20.99 -5.87 -2.36
C LEU A 25 20.75 -5.52 -3.83
N LEU A 26 19.64 -4.89 -4.19
CA LEU A 26 19.39 -4.39 -5.55
C LEU A 26 20.47 -3.41 -6.02
N VAL A 27 20.91 -2.51 -5.15
CA VAL A 27 21.99 -1.57 -5.45
C VAL A 27 23.34 -2.31 -5.52
N ARG A 28 23.65 -3.14 -4.53
CA ARG A 28 24.92 -3.88 -4.46
C ARG A 28 25.13 -4.84 -5.62
N ALA A 29 24.10 -5.56 -6.01
CA ALA A 29 24.12 -6.52 -7.11
C ALA A 29 24.05 -5.85 -8.49
N GLY A 30 23.87 -4.53 -8.57
CA GLY A 30 23.86 -3.81 -9.83
C GLY A 30 22.58 -3.93 -10.65
N TYR A 31 21.43 -4.00 -9.97
CA TYR A 31 20.11 -3.96 -10.59
C TYR A 31 19.64 -2.54 -10.82
N VAL A 32 19.84 -1.67 -9.83
CA VAL A 32 19.44 -0.25 -9.88
C VAL A 32 20.57 0.67 -9.41
N ARG A 33 20.49 1.94 -9.82
CA ARG A 33 21.31 3.04 -9.30
C ARG A 33 20.44 4.26 -9.08
N ARG A 34 20.65 4.94 -7.97
CA ARG A 34 19.97 6.18 -7.65
C ARG A 34 20.46 7.29 -8.58
N ALA A 35 19.55 7.94 -9.30
CA ALA A 35 19.79 9.14 -10.08
C ALA A 35 19.52 10.41 -9.24
N ALA A 36 18.43 10.41 -8.46
CA ALA A 36 18.03 11.44 -7.52
C ALA A 36 17.17 10.80 -6.40
N PRO A 37 16.82 11.53 -5.33
CA PRO A 37 15.89 11.03 -4.32
C PRO A 37 14.58 10.57 -4.95
N GLY A 38 14.25 9.26 -4.80
CA GLY A 38 13.06 8.65 -5.38
C GLY A 38 13.10 8.43 -6.90
N VAL A 39 14.26 8.58 -7.55
CA VAL A 39 14.43 8.37 -9.00
C VAL A 39 15.60 7.41 -9.22
N TYR A 40 15.34 6.29 -9.92
CA TYR A 40 16.30 5.21 -10.10
C TYR A 40 16.50 4.86 -11.57
N SER A 41 17.76 4.64 -11.94
CA SER A 41 18.12 4.04 -13.21
C SER A 41 18.09 2.52 -13.09
N TRP A 42 17.40 1.85 -14.00
CA TRP A 42 17.37 0.39 -14.11
C TRP A 42 18.54 -0.08 -14.98
N LEU A 43 19.47 -0.79 -14.36
CA LEU A 43 20.63 -1.35 -15.05
C LEU A 43 20.26 -2.65 -15.79
N PRO A 44 21.16 -3.22 -16.63
CA PRO A 44 20.80 -4.38 -17.46
C PRO A 44 20.15 -5.55 -16.72
N LEU A 45 20.62 -5.88 -15.50
CA LEU A 45 20.00 -6.94 -14.69
C LEU A 45 18.61 -6.54 -14.21
N GLY A 46 18.49 -5.33 -13.68
CA GLY A 46 17.20 -4.82 -13.16
C GLY A 46 16.15 -4.70 -14.25
N LEU A 47 16.53 -4.21 -15.43
CA LEU A 47 15.62 -4.10 -16.56
C LEU A 47 15.12 -5.47 -17.06
N ARG A 48 15.94 -6.52 -16.95
CA ARG A 48 15.50 -7.88 -17.30
C ARG A 48 14.43 -8.39 -16.35
N VAL A 49 14.62 -8.20 -15.04
CA VAL A 49 13.62 -8.56 -14.02
C VAL A 49 12.33 -7.75 -14.21
N LEU A 50 12.46 -6.42 -14.36
CA LEU A 50 11.32 -5.54 -14.61
C LEU A 50 10.47 -5.99 -15.80
N ARG A 51 11.12 -6.29 -16.93
CA ARG A 51 10.43 -6.78 -18.14
C ARG A 51 9.76 -8.14 -17.98
N LYS A 52 10.30 -9.04 -17.14
CA LYS A 52 9.63 -10.30 -16.81
C LYS A 52 8.39 -10.07 -15.95
N VAL A 53 8.45 -9.17 -14.97
CA VAL A 53 7.27 -8.76 -14.19
C VAL A 53 6.22 -8.12 -15.10
N GLU A 54 6.61 -7.18 -15.98
CA GLU A 54 5.72 -6.60 -17.00
C GLU A 54 5.10 -7.67 -17.90
N GLY A 55 5.90 -8.69 -18.29
CA GLY A 55 5.43 -9.81 -19.12
C GLY A 55 4.33 -10.61 -18.46
N ILE A 56 4.50 -10.99 -17.18
CA ILE A 56 3.50 -11.71 -16.40
C ILE A 56 2.21 -10.87 -16.26
N VAL A 57 2.34 -9.59 -15.95
CA VAL A 57 1.20 -8.68 -15.85
C VAL A 57 0.46 -8.58 -17.18
N ARG A 58 1.19 -8.42 -18.29
CA ARG A 58 0.61 -8.32 -19.64
C ARG A 58 -0.16 -9.58 -20.03
N GLU A 59 0.44 -10.75 -19.81
CA GLU A 59 -0.18 -12.05 -20.14
C GLU A 59 -1.52 -12.24 -19.43
N GLU A 60 -1.63 -11.91 -18.15
CA GLU A 60 -2.88 -12.05 -17.41
C GLU A 60 -3.91 -10.96 -17.76
N MET A 61 -3.47 -9.74 -18.07
CA MET A 61 -4.36 -8.68 -18.54
C MET A 61 -4.93 -9.00 -19.92
N ASP A 62 -4.11 -9.51 -20.85
CA ASP A 62 -4.56 -9.95 -22.17
C ASP A 62 -5.50 -11.16 -22.06
N ALA A 63 -5.18 -12.12 -21.17
CA ALA A 63 -6.00 -13.32 -20.94
C ALA A 63 -7.41 -13.00 -20.42
N MET A 64 -7.59 -11.91 -19.63
CA MET A 64 -8.91 -11.45 -19.19
C MET A 64 -9.67 -10.62 -20.26
N GLY A 65 -9.05 -10.37 -21.42
CA GLY A 65 -9.63 -9.57 -22.52
C GLY A 65 -9.31 -8.09 -22.47
N GLY A 66 -8.35 -7.67 -21.64
CA GLY A 66 -7.82 -6.31 -21.62
C GLY A 66 -7.07 -5.98 -22.92
N GLN A 67 -7.09 -4.73 -23.34
CA GLN A 67 -6.39 -4.25 -24.54
C GLN A 67 -5.33 -3.23 -24.16
N GLU A 68 -4.06 -3.51 -24.52
CA GLU A 68 -2.95 -2.62 -24.21
C GLU A 68 -2.91 -1.42 -25.17
N LEU A 69 -2.69 -0.24 -24.60
CA LEU A 69 -2.41 0.99 -25.34
C LEU A 69 -1.33 1.78 -24.60
N SER A 70 -0.92 2.94 -25.10
CA SER A 70 0.09 3.79 -24.45
C SER A 70 -0.26 5.26 -24.64
N PHE A 71 -0.50 5.94 -23.54
CA PHE A 71 -0.69 7.40 -23.52
C PHE A 71 0.65 8.11 -23.26
N PRO A 72 0.74 9.42 -23.61
CA PRO A 72 1.89 10.23 -23.21
C PRO A 72 1.96 10.41 -21.68
N ALA A 73 3.15 10.63 -21.17
CA ALA A 73 3.36 11.01 -19.77
C ALA A 73 3.21 12.51 -19.52
N LEU A 74 3.45 13.33 -20.56
CA LEU A 74 3.24 14.77 -20.54
C LEU A 74 1.81 15.07 -20.97
N LEU A 75 1.01 15.60 -20.06
CA LEU A 75 -0.44 15.71 -20.18
C LEU A 75 -0.94 17.16 -20.12
N PRO A 76 -2.02 17.50 -20.83
CA PRO A 76 -2.66 18.81 -20.73
C PRO A 76 -3.38 18.98 -19.40
N LYS A 77 -3.50 20.22 -18.91
CA LYS A 77 -4.15 20.59 -17.65
C LYS A 77 -5.67 20.40 -17.69
N GLU A 78 -6.31 20.74 -18.79
CA GLU A 78 -7.77 20.92 -18.89
C GLU A 78 -8.56 19.68 -18.45
N PRO A 79 -8.22 18.44 -18.84
CA PRO A 79 -8.94 17.26 -18.34
C PRO A 79 -8.88 17.10 -16.82
N TYR A 80 -7.74 17.47 -16.22
CA TYR A 80 -7.53 17.37 -14.77
C TYR A 80 -8.21 18.51 -14.00
N GLU A 81 -8.43 19.67 -14.63
CA GLU A 81 -9.30 20.72 -14.08
C GLU A 81 -10.77 20.28 -14.09
N ALA A 82 -11.22 19.67 -15.19
CA ALA A 82 -12.59 19.20 -15.31
C ALA A 82 -12.97 18.16 -14.26
N THR A 83 -12.01 17.37 -13.78
CA THR A 83 -12.19 16.36 -12.71
C THR A 83 -11.82 16.88 -11.32
N ASN A 84 -11.47 18.16 -11.16
CA ASN A 84 -10.92 18.81 -9.97
C ASN A 84 -9.55 18.27 -9.51
N ARG A 85 -8.98 17.29 -10.19
CA ARG A 85 -7.72 16.65 -9.78
C ARG A 85 -6.49 17.54 -9.94
N TRP A 86 -6.55 18.56 -10.77
CA TRP A 86 -5.50 19.59 -10.82
C TRP A 86 -5.26 20.23 -9.46
N THR A 87 -6.31 20.42 -8.64
CA THR A 87 -6.23 21.02 -7.31
C THR A 87 -6.16 19.94 -6.21
N GLU A 88 -7.02 18.93 -6.27
CA GLU A 88 -7.13 17.89 -5.24
C GLU A 88 -5.86 17.04 -5.08
N TYR A 89 -5.08 16.85 -6.14
CA TYR A 89 -3.79 16.15 -6.04
C TYR A 89 -2.74 16.91 -5.21
N GLY A 90 -2.99 18.19 -4.95
CA GLY A 90 -2.15 19.02 -4.10
C GLY A 90 -0.70 19.12 -4.60
N PRO A 91 0.28 19.09 -3.67
CA PRO A 91 1.70 19.22 -3.99
C PRO A 91 2.31 17.97 -4.65
N ASN A 92 1.61 16.82 -4.63
CA ASN A 92 2.11 15.58 -5.24
C ASN A 92 2.06 15.59 -6.78
N LEU A 93 1.42 16.59 -7.39
CA LEU A 93 1.33 16.73 -8.84
C LEU A 93 2.52 17.54 -9.38
N PHE A 94 3.33 16.94 -10.26
CA PHE A 94 4.34 17.66 -11.02
C PHE A 94 3.67 18.55 -12.08
N ARG A 95 3.68 19.87 -11.86
CA ARG A 95 3.16 20.89 -12.77
C ARG A 95 4.31 21.59 -13.49
N LEU A 96 4.13 21.87 -14.75
CA LEU A 96 5.11 22.55 -15.59
C LEU A 96 4.40 23.44 -16.64
N GLN A 97 5.18 24.31 -17.27
CA GLN A 97 4.69 25.12 -18.39
C GLN A 97 5.54 24.89 -19.63
N ASP A 98 4.91 24.88 -20.78
CA ASP A 98 5.61 24.87 -22.06
C ASP A 98 6.23 26.24 -22.36
N ARG A 99 6.95 26.37 -23.49
CA ARG A 99 7.59 27.62 -23.91
C ARG A 99 6.59 28.77 -24.20
N LYS A 100 5.30 28.47 -24.33
CA LYS A 100 4.23 29.45 -24.59
C LYS A 100 3.47 29.78 -23.31
N GLY A 101 3.84 29.21 -22.17
CA GLY A 101 3.18 29.41 -20.89
C GLY A 101 1.91 28.57 -20.70
N VAL A 102 1.72 27.52 -21.53
CA VAL A 102 0.59 26.59 -21.36
C VAL A 102 0.89 25.62 -20.22
N ASP A 103 -0.02 25.53 -19.25
CA ASP A 103 0.09 24.63 -18.12
C ASP A 103 -0.05 23.17 -18.55
N MET A 104 0.83 22.33 -18.03
CA MET A 104 0.87 20.89 -18.27
C MET A 104 1.22 20.16 -16.96
N LEU A 105 1.11 18.84 -16.96
CA LEU A 105 1.51 17.99 -15.85
C LEU A 105 2.25 16.75 -16.33
N LEU A 106 3.02 16.12 -15.44
CA LEU A 106 3.47 14.76 -15.63
C LEU A 106 2.43 13.81 -15.02
N GLY A 107 1.99 12.82 -15.77
CA GLY A 107 0.86 11.95 -15.42
C GLY A 107 1.09 11.16 -14.13
N PRO A 108 0.33 11.42 -13.04
CA PRO A 108 0.36 10.60 -11.82
C PRO A 108 -0.47 9.32 -11.97
N THR A 109 -1.47 9.37 -12.84
CA THR A 109 -2.42 8.33 -13.28
C THR A 109 -3.19 8.87 -14.49
N HIS A 110 -4.03 8.09 -15.19
CA HIS A 110 -4.54 8.45 -16.51
C HIS A 110 -6.06 8.27 -16.68
N GLU A 111 -6.87 8.31 -15.63
CA GLU A 111 -8.33 8.15 -15.68
C GLU A 111 -8.93 9.08 -16.75
N GLU A 112 -8.50 10.34 -16.77
CA GLU A 112 -8.99 11.36 -17.70
C GLU A 112 -8.70 11.00 -19.15
N MET A 113 -7.48 10.54 -19.43
CA MET A 113 -7.04 10.24 -20.80
C MET A 113 -7.76 9.03 -21.38
N PHE A 114 -7.95 7.97 -20.55
CA PHE A 114 -8.73 6.80 -20.95
C PHE A 114 -10.19 7.16 -21.19
N THR A 115 -10.79 7.96 -20.31
CA THR A 115 -12.18 8.44 -20.46
C THR A 115 -12.38 9.20 -21.75
N LEU A 116 -11.46 10.12 -22.08
CA LEU A 116 -11.53 10.90 -23.32
C LEU A 116 -11.35 10.03 -24.56
N ALA A 117 -10.44 9.06 -24.53
CA ALA A 117 -10.23 8.15 -25.65
C ALA A 117 -11.49 7.30 -25.95
N VAL A 118 -12.14 6.79 -24.90
CA VAL A 118 -13.40 6.04 -25.08
C VAL A 118 -14.52 6.96 -25.56
N LYS A 119 -14.64 8.18 -25.02
CA LYS A 119 -15.63 9.18 -25.46
C LYS A 119 -15.50 9.52 -26.94
N ASP A 120 -14.28 9.62 -27.45
CA ASP A 120 -14.03 9.98 -28.84
C ASP A 120 -14.38 8.84 -29.82
N LEU A 121 -14.35 7.59 -29.37
CA LEU A 121 -14.46 6.40 -30.21
C LEU A 121 -15.79 5.66 -30.07
N TYR A 122 -16.41 5.67 -28.88
CA TYR A 122 -17.55 4.84 -28.54
C TYR A 122 -18.81 5.68 -28.30
N THR A 123 -19.91 5.28 -28.94
CA THR A 123 -21.18 6.01 -28.87
C THR A 123 -22.39 5.15 -28.54
N SER A 124 -22.20 3.83 -28.45
CA SER A 124 -23.27 2.86 -28.26
C SER A 124 -22.94 1.86 -27.16
N TYR A 125 -23.96 1.40 -26.44
CA TYR A 125 -23.83 0.29 -25.48
C TYR A 125 -23.25 -1.00 -26.08
N LYS A 126 -23.35 -1.16 -27.42
CA LYS A 126 -22.80 -2.31 -28.15
C LYS A 126 -21.27 -2.30 -28.20
N ASP A 127 -20.65 -1.15 -27.95
CA ASP A 127 -19.20 -1.00 -27.90
C ASP A 127 -18.64 -1.39 -26.52
N LEU A 128 -19.53 -1.57 -25.53
CA LEU A 128 -19.20 -1.87 -24.12
C LEU A 128 -19.65 -3.30 -23.75
N PRO A 129 -19.04 -3.97 -22.76
CA PRO A 129 -17.94 -3.47 -21.94
C PRO A 129 -16.59 -3.44 -22.67
N VAL A 130 -15.70 -2.57 -22.24
CA VAL A 130 -14.30 -2.57 -22.69
C VAL A 130 -13.35 -2.35 -21.52
N SER A 131 -12.26 -3.12 -21.48
CA SER A 131 -11.16 -2.95 -20.54
C SER A 131 -9.90 -2.58 -21.31
N LEU A 132 -9.33 -1.43 -20.96
CA LEU A 132 -8.13 -0.86 -21.57
C LEU A 132 -7.05 -0.73 -20.51
N TYR A 133 -5.77 -1.02 -20.85
CA TYR A 133 -4.68 -0.85 -19.90
C TYR A 133 -3.41 -0.32 -20.57
N GLN A 134 -2.51 0.19 -19.76
CA GLN A 134 -1.14 0.51 -20.15
C GLN A 134 -0.15 0.09 -19.08
N ILE A 135 1.11 -0.10 -19.50
CA ILE A 135 2.26 -0.19 -18.59
C ILE A 135 3.11 1.05 -18.89
N GLN A 136 3.06 2.04 -18.00
CA GLN A 136 3.59 3.37 -18.25
C GLN A 136 4.25 3.96 -17.02
N THR A 137 5.26 4.81 -17.24
CA THR A 137 5.89 5.61 -16.18
C THR A 137 4.90 6.62 -15.60
N LYS A 138 4.84 6.70 -14.28
CA LYS A 138 4.06 7.65 -13.50
C LYS A 138 4.98 8.56 -12.69
N TYR A 139 4.47 9.75 -12.39
CA TYR A 139 5.21 10.79 -11.70
C TYR A 139 4.40 11.33 -10.54
N ARG A 140 4.96 11.28 -9.34
CA ARG A 140 4.37 11.86 -8.14
C ARG A 140 5.45 12.59 -7.36
N ASP A 141 5.25 13.88 -7.04
CA ASP A 141 6.22 14.68 -6.28
C ASP A 141 6.16 14.30 -4.80
N GLU A 142 6.54 13.06 -4.54
CA GLU A 142 6.55 12.46 -3.22
C GLU A 142 7.50 13.24 -2.30
N ALA A 143 6.96 13.79 -1.21
CA ALA A 143 7.71 14.61 -0.29
C ALA A 143 8.84 13.84 0.43
N ARG A 144 8.63 12.55 0.69
CA ARG A 144 9.57 11.68 1.40
C ARG A 144 9.71 10.34 0.68
N PRO A 145 10.38 10.31 -0.49
CA PRO A 145 10.68 9.05 -1.15
C PRO A 145 11.60 8.22 -0.27
N ARG A 146 11.28 6.93 -0.12
CA ARG A 146 12.00 6.01 0.78
C ARG A 146 11.93 4.58 0.28
N ALA A 147 12.68 3.68 0.91
CA ALA A 147 12.70 2.25 0.60
C ALA A 147 13.02 1.95 -0.89
N GLY A 148 13.89 2.75 -1.52
CA GLY A 148 14.35 2.52 -2.89
C GLY A 148 13.24 2.61 -3.92
N VAL A 149 13.05 1.51 -4.68
CA VAL A 149 12.03 1.42 -5.74
C VAL A 149 10.61 1.14 -5.21
N LEU A 150 10.42 0.98 -3.90
CA LEU A 150 9.11 0.76 -3.30
C LEU A 150 8.26 2.04 -3.29
N ARG A 151 8.90 3.20 -3.00
CA ARG A 151 8.21 4.50 -2.98
C ARG A 151 9.07 5.60 -3.58
N GLY A 152 8.92 5.79 -4.88
CA GLY A 152 9.67 6.75 -5.68
C GLY A 152 8.80 7.87 -6.24
N ARG A 153 9.48 8.86 -6.87
CA ARG A 153 8.86 9.97 -7.61
C ARG A 153 8.57 9.64 -9.06
N GLU A 154 9.31 8.67 -9.59
CA GLU A 154 9.16 8.13 -10.94
C GLU A 154 9.15 6.59 -10.83
N PHE A 155 8.10 5.97 -11.35
CA PHE A 155 7.90 4.53 -11.24
C PHE A 155 7.02 4.02 -12.39
N VAL A 156 7.14 2.73 -12.72
CA VAL A 156 6.31 2.07 -13.72
C VAL A 156 5.09 1.45 -13.03
N MET A 157 3.91 1.76 -13.57
CA MET A 157 2.63 1.23 -13.14
C MET A 157 1.92 0.57 -14.32
N LYS A 158 1.29 -0.58 -14.11
CA LYS A 158 0.19 -1.02 -14.94
C LYS A 158 -1.07 -0.36 -14.40
N ASP A 159 -1.70 0.46 -15.17
CA ASP A 159 -3.01 1.02 -14.89
C ASP A 159 -4.02 0.58 -15.95
N SER A 160 -5.12 0.02 -15.48
CA SER A 160 -6.22 -0.49 -16.30
C SER A 160 -7.51 0.21 -15.91
N TYR A 161 -8.40 0.34 -16.87
CA TYR A 161 -9.71 0.99 -16.72
C TYR A 161 -10.76 0.19 -17.45
N SER A 162 -11.87 -0.09 -16.77
CA SER A 162 -13.06 -0.67 -17.38
C SER A 162 -14.12 0.39 -17.64
N PHE A 163 -14.88 0.18 -18.68
CA PHE A 163 -16.00 1.03 -19.09
C PHE A 163 -17.21 0.13 -19.32
N ASP A 164 -18.28 0.38 -18.58
CA ASP A 164 -19.46 -0.46 -18.50
C ASP A 164 -20.72 0.39 -18.63
N VAL A 165 -21.79 -0.19 -19.17
CA VAL A 165 -23.08 0.51 -19.39
C VAL A 165 -23.76 0.83 -18.06
N ASP A 166 -23.61 -0.06 -17.06
CA ASP A 166 -24.28 0.00 -15.78
C ASP A 166 -23.41 -0.56 -14.64
N GLU A 167 -23.92 -0.45 -13.43
CA GLU A 167 -23.25 -0.90 -12.21
C GLU A 167 -23.04 -2.43 -12.18
N ALA A 168 -23.98 -3.20 -12.75
CA ALA A 168 -23.86 -4.66 -12.83
C ALA A 168 -22.74 -5.08 -13.78
N GLY A 169 -22.53 -4.33 -14.87
CA GLY A 169 -21.38 -4.48 -15.76
C GLY A 169 -20.09 -4.14 -15.04
N LEU A 170 -20.03 -2.99 -14.36
CA LEU A 170 -18.87 -2.58 -13.57
C LEU A 170 -18.47 -3.64 -12.52
N SER A 171 -19.42 -4.25 -11.81
CA SER A 171 -19.13 -5.31 -10.85
C SER A 171 -18.47 -6.52 -11.52
N LYS A 172 -18.93 -6.92 -12.70
CA LYS A 172 -18.31 -8.04 -13.45
C LYS A 172 -16.88 -7.69 -13.92
N SER A 173 -16.67 -6.48 -14.38
CA SER A 173 -15.34 -6.00 -14.78
C SER A 173 -14.40 -5.93 -13.59
N TYR A 174 -14.90 -5.53 -12.42
CA TYR A 174 -14.16 -5.52 -11.16
C TYR A 174 -13.72 -6.92 -10.75
N ASP A 175 -14.63 -7.89 -10.73
CA ASP A 175 -14.34 -9.27 -10.39
C ASP A 175 -13.32 -9.90 -11.34
N ALA A 176 -13.44 -9.63 -12.65
CA ALA A 176 -12.48 -10.11 -13.65
C ALA A 176 -11.05 -9.55 -13.42
N HIS A 177 -10.94 -8.27 -13.06
CA HIS A 177 -9.65 -7.68 -12.69
C HIS A 177 -9.10 -8.25 -11.39
N ARG A 178 -9.96 -8.45 -10.39
CA ARG A 178 -9.58 -9.08 -9.12
C ARG A 178 -8.99 -10.48 -9.35
N ASP A 179 -9.65 -11.30 -10.17
CA ASP A 179 -9.18 -12.65 -10.51
C ASP A 179 -7.84 -12.60 -11.30
N ALA A 180 -7.68 -11.65 -12.21
CA ALA A 180 -6.42 -11.46 -12.91
C ALA A 180 -5.29 -11.05 -11.95
N TYR A 181 -5.56 -10.20 -10.96
CA TYR A 181 -4.58 -9.77 -9.96
C TYR A 181 -4.13 -10.93 -9.07
N VAL A 182 -5.06 -11.78 -8.63
CA VAL A 182 -4.74 -13.01 -7.89
C VAL A 182 -3.74 -13.84 -8.69
N LYS A 183 -4.02 -14.11 -9.97
CA LYS A 183 -3.10 -14.89 -10.84
C LYS A 183 -1.75 -14.22 -11.04
N ILE A 184 -1.72 -12.88 -11.20
CA ILE A 184 -0.47 -12.12 -11.33
C ILE A 184 0.37 -12.31 -10.07
N PHE A 185 -0.19 -12.09 -8.88
CA PHE A 185 0.55 -12.14 -7.63
C PHE A 185 0.96 -13.56 -7.25
N ASP A 186 0.13 -14.56 -7.53
CA ASP A 186 0.49 -15.98 -7.37
C ASP A 186 1.69 -16.34 -8.27
N ARG A 187 1.68 -15.93 -9.55
CA ARG A 187 2.79 -16.15 -10.49
C ARG A 187 4.07 -15.41 -10.12
N LEU A 188 3.95 -14.26 -9.47
CA LEU A 188 5.09 -13.50 -8.93
C LEU A 188 5.63 -14.10 -7.62
N GLY A 189 4.88 -15.01 -6.99
CA GLY A 189 5.27 -15.73 -5.78
C GLY A 189 5.14 -14.93 -4.51
N PHE A 190 4.18 -14.00 -4.43
CA PHE A 190 3.93 -13.21 -3.23
C PHE A 190 3.13 -13.97 -2.18
N GLU A 191 3.47 -13.74 -0.90
CA GLU A 191 2.53 -13.94 0.20
C GLU A 191 1.78 -12.62 0.40
N TYR A 192 0.47 -12.61 0.14
CA TYR A 192 -0.33 -11.39 0.18
C TYR A 192 -1.70 -11.61 0.81
N VAL A 193 -2.32 -10.52 1.18
CA VAL A 193 -3.72 -10.46 1.60
C VAL A 193 -4.47 -9.44 0.75
N VAL A 194 -5.75 -9.71 0.50
CA VAL A 194 -6.66 -8.73 -0.10
C VAL A 194 -7.43 -8.07 1.03
N VAL A 195 -7.33 -6.75 1.13
CA VAL A 195 -7.96 -5.98 2.21
C VAL A 195 -9.00 -5.03 1.64
N HIS A 196 -10.11 -4.87 2.35
CA HIS A 196 -11.04 -3.78 2.07
C HIS A 196 -10.36 -2.45 2.39
N ALA A 197 -10.46 -1.51 1.47
CA ALA A 197 -9.83 -0.21 1.55
C ALA A 197 -10.86 0.93 1.44
N ASP A 198 -10.46 2.12 1.87
CA ASP A 198 -11.21 3.35 1.59
C ASP A 198 -10.83 3.89 0.22
N SER A 199 -11.81 4.31 -0.57
CA SER A 199 -11.56 4.82 -1.94
C SER A 199 -10.93 6.22 -1.96
N GLY A 200 -10.94 6.95 -0.85
CA GLY A 200 -10.33 8.26 -0.69
C GLY A 200 -10.71 9.26 -1.80
N ALA A 201 -9.74 10.05 -2.25
CA ALA A 201 -9.91 11.04 -3.31
C ALA A 201 -10.27 10.44 -4.69
N MET A 202 -10.02 9.16 -4.92
CA MET A 202 -10.44 8.48 -6.15
C MET A 202 -11.97 8.41 -6.26
N GLY A 203 -12.65 8.26 -5.11
CA GLY A 203 -14.09 8.08 -5.03
C GLY A 203 -14.54 6.68 -5.44
N GLY A 204 -15.83 6.42 -5.35
CA GLY A 204 -16.42 5.13 -5.72
C GLY A 204 -17.06 4.39 -4.55
N SER A 205 -17.71 3.26 -4.86
CA SER A 205 -18.51 2.50 -3.91
C SER A 205 -17.75 1.36 -3.22
N ALA A 206 -16.65 0.88 -3.80
CA ALA A 206 -15.84 -0.21 -3.26
C ALA A 206 -14.39 -0.10 -3.73
N SER A 207 -13.46 -0.50 -2.86
CA SER A 207 -12.07 -0.69 -3.23
C SER A 207 -11.42 -1.80 -2.42
N GLU A 208 -10.45 -2.48 -3.03
CA GLU A 208 -9.64 -3.51 -2.40
C GLU A 208 -8.16 -3.28 -2.74
N GLU A 209 -7.31 -3.46 -1.74
CA GLU A 209 -5.86 -3.45 -1.89
C GLU A 209 -5.27 -4.86 -1.76
N PHE A 210 -4.27 -5.12 -2.57
CA PHE A 210 -3.44 -6.32 -2.48
C PHE A 210 -2.14 -5.95 -1.76
N LEU A 211 -2.02 -6.39 -0.51
CA LEU A 211 -0.88 -6.08 0.35
C LEU A 211 0.04 -7.30 0.45
N ALA A 212 1.30 -7.16 0.04
CA ALA A 212 2.32 -8.14 0.40
C ALA A 212 2.58 -8.06 1.91
N VAL A 213 2.52 -9.20 2.60
CA VAL A 213 2.73 -9.27 4.05
C VAL A 213 4.22 -9.11 4.34
N ASN A 214 4.62 -7.98 4.90
CA ASN A 214 6.03 -7.67 5.17
C ASN A 214 6.16 -6.69 6.34
N GLU A 215 6.99 -7.00 7.32
CA GLU A 215 7.19 -6.16 8.51
C GLU A 215 7.80 -4.78 8.19
N GLY A 216 8.56 -4.69 7.10
CA GLY A 216 9.08 -3.42 6.56
C GLY A 216 8.04 -2.58 5.82
N GLY A 217 6.81 -3.08 5.69
CA GLY A 217 5.71 -2.40 5.02
C GLY A 217 5.31 -1.10 5.72
N GLU A 218 4.71 -0.19 4.97
CA GLU A 218 4.25 1.12 5.47
C GLU A 218 2.80 1.08 5.94
N ASP A 219 2.00 0.21 5.35
CA ASP A 219 0.58 0.11 5.63
C ASP A 219 0.32 -0.87 6.77
N THR A 220 -0.54 -0.46 7.70
CA THR A 220 -1.01 -1.32 8.77
C THR A 220 -2.39 -1.82 8.40
N PHE A 221 -2.58 -3.12 8.44
CA PHE A 221 -3.86 -3.76 8.23
C PHE A 221 -4.19 -4.72 9.37
N VAL A 222 -5.45 -5.10 9.44
CA VAL A 222 -5.95 -6.09 10.40
C VAL A 222 -6.42 -7.34 9.68
N ARG A 223 -6.36 -8.46 10.37
CA ARG A 223 -6.95 -9.74 9.93
C ARG A 223 -7.47 -10.54 11.12
N ASP A 224 -8.48 -11.39 10.89
CA ASP A 224 -9.06 -12.27 11.93
C ASP A 224 -8.57 -13.73 11.82
N GLY A 225 -7.72 -14.04 10.85
CA GLY A 225 -7.22 -15.40 10.59
C GLY A 225 -8.21 -16.35 9.90
N GLU A 226 -9.44 -15.91 9.63
CA GLU A 226 -10.48 -16.71 8.96
C GLU A 226 -11.07 -16.02 7.71
N GLY A 227 -10.32 -15.10 7.11
CA GLY A 227 -10.61 -14.51 5.81
C GLY A 227 -11.03 -13.04 5.82
N TYR A 228 -11.30 -12.44 6.98
CA TYR A 228 -11.47 -11.00 7.05
C TYR A 228 -10.12 -10.30 7.14
N ALA A 229 -9.90 -9.33 6.27
CA ALA A 229 -8.77 -8.41 6.33
C ALA A 229 -9.21 -7.02 5.84
N ALA A 230 -8.71 -5.98 6.47
CA ALA A 230 -9.01 -4.59 6.12
C ALA A 230 -7.88 -3.65 6.53
N ASN A 231 -7.72 -2.55 5.80
CA ASN A 231 -6.91 -1.43 6.28
C ASN A 231 -7.51 -0.88 7.57
N VAL A 232 -6.67 -0.37 8.47
CA VAL A 232 -7.16 0.10 9.80
C VAL A 232 -8.26 1.16 9.66
N GLU A 233 -8.18 2.04 8.66
CA GLU A 233 -9.18 3.07 8.37
C GLU A 233 -10.53 2.51 7.90
N ALA A 234 -10.54 1.35 7.26
CA ALA A 234 -11.74 0.69 6.75
C ALA A 234 -12.43 -0.23 7.79
N VAL A 235 -11.75 -0.54 8.89
CA VAL A 235 -12.30 -1.42 9.93
C VAL A 235 -13.55 -0.83 10.56
N THR A 236 -14.60 -1.66 10.66
CA THR A 236 -15.79 -1.36 11.45
C THR A 236 -15.80 -2.20 12.72
N VAL A 237 -15.74 -1.53 13.87
CA VAL A 237 -15.90 -2.17 15.18
C VAL A 237 -17.39 -2.30 15.48
N PRO A 238 -17.89 -3.46 15.97
CA PRO A 238 -19.28 -3.61 16.35
C PRO A 238 -19.69 -2.61 17.42
N GLN A 239 -20.94 -2.15 17.37
CA GLN A 239 -21.53 -1.37 18.46
C GLN A 239 -21.60 -2.25 19.72
N ALA A 240 -21.09 -1.73 20.83
CA ALA A 240 -21.17 -2.45 22.10
C ALA A 240 -22.64 -2.64 22.54
N GLU A 241 -22.97 -3.84 22.99
CA GLU A 241 -24.30 -4.14 23.54
C GLU A 241 -24.54 -3.34 24.82
N PRO A 242 -25.78 -2.88 25.06
CA PRO A 242 -26.14 -2.21 26.29
C PRO A 242 -25.83 -3.08 27.53
N VAL A 243 -25.31 -2.44 28.59
CA VAL A 243 -25.00 -3.12 29.85
C VAL A 243 -25.91 -2.64 30.98
N GLU A 244 -26.09 -3.49 32.00
CA GLU A 244 -26.83 -3.13 33.18
C GLU A 244 -26.11 -2.02 33.98
N VAL A 245 -26.83 -0.99 34.39
CA VAL A 245 -26.26 0.09 35.20
C VAL A 245 -26.01 -0.41 36.60
N THR A 246 -24.75 -0.57 36.96
CA THR A 246 -24.32 -0.98 38.31
C THR A 246 -23.74 0.18 39.13
N ALA A 247 -23.37 1.29 38.48
CA ALA A 247 -22.78 2.44 39.11
C ALA A 247 -23.79 3.27 39.93
N GLY A 248 -23.32 3.86 41.02
CA GLY A 248 -24.07 4.82 41.82
C GLY A 248 -24.42 6.12 41.06
N PRO A 249 -24.97 7.12 41.77
CA PRO A 249 -25.18 8.45 41.18
C PRO A 249 -23.83 9.08 40.79
N ALA A 250 -23.82 9.76 39.65
CA ALA A 250 -22.67 10.54 39.24
C ALA A 250 -22.34 11.63 40.27
N HIS A 251 -21.06 11.83 40.54
CA HIS A 251 -20.61 12.85 41.50
C HIS A 251 -19.31 13.50 41.04
N VAL A 252 -19.16 14.78 41.37
CA VAL A 252 -17.98 15.58 41.02
C VAL A 252 -16.97 15.52 42.14
N GLU A 253 -15.70 15.29 41.79
CA GLU A 253 -14.58 15.27 42.72
C GLU A 253 -13.51 16.28 42.32
N ASP A 254 -12.84 16.83 43.34
CA ASP A 254 -11.70 17.72 43.14
C ASP A 254 -10.45 16.88 42.73
N THR A 255 -9.94 17.15 41.56
CA THR A 255 -8.78 16.47 40.97
C THR A 255 -7.82 17.52 40.41
N PRO A 256 -7.19 18.33 41.25
CA PRO A 256 -6.30 19.40 40.80
C PRO A 256 -5.08 18.83 40.07
N ASP A 257 -4.57 19.58 39.09
CA ASP A 257 -3.35 19.23 38.33
C ASP A 257 -3.43 17.89 37.57
N THR A 258 -4.61 17.50 37.09
CA THR A 258 -4.85 16.25 36.38
C THR A 258 -5.39 16.46 34.93
N PRO A 259 -4.71 17.22 34.07
CA PRO A 259 -5.20 17.51 32.72
C PRO A 259 -4.98 16.35 31.73
N THR A 260 -4.34 15.25 32.15
CA THR A 260 -4.09 14.07 31.34
C THR A 260 -4.67 12.81 31.99
N ILE A 261 -4.96 11.79 31.18
CA ILE A 261 -5.49 10.51 31.67
C ILE A 261 -4.56 9.87 32.71
N ASP A 262 -3.25 9.89 32.49
CA ASP A 262 -2.27 9.30 33.43
C ASP A 262 -2.28 10.01 34.78
N THR A 263 -2.30 11.34 34.79
CA THR A 263 -2.36 12.13 36.04
C THR A 263 -3.69 11.95 36.74
N LEU A 264 -4.80 11.86 36.00
CA LEU A 264 -6.13 11.58 36.53
C LEU A 264 -6.17 10.19 37.20
N VAL A 265 -5.74 9.13 36.50
CA VAL A 265 -5.73 7.75 37.03
C VAL A 265 -4.87 7.65 38.29
N ALA A 266 -3.71 8.32 38.32
CA ALA A 266 -2.85 8.36 39.50
C ALA A 266 -3.53 9.04 40.69
N ALA A 267 -4.22 10.17 40.48
CA ALA A 267 -4.96 10.87 41.50
C ALA A 267 -6.16 10.05 42.01
N LEU A 268 -6.95 9.45 41.11
CA LEU A 268 -8.07 8.60 41.47
C LEU A 268 -7.64 7.42 42.36
N ASN A 269 -6.58 6.72 42.00
CA ASN A 269 -6.08 5.60 42.79
C ASN A 269 -5.53 6.01 44.17
N ARG A 270 -5.06 7.24 44.31
CA ARG A 270 -4.55 7.78 45.58
C ARG A 270 -5.68 8.31 46.48
N ASP A 271 -6.58 9.11 45.91
CA ASP A 271 -7.49 9.95 46.67
C ASP A 271 -8.96 9.45 46.62
N HIS A 272 -9.36 8.74 45.55
CA HIS A 272 -10.71 8.27 45.28
C HIS A 272 -10.74 6.77 44.91
N PRO A 273 -10.25 5.87 45.81
CA PRO A 273 -10.20 4.44 45.49
C PRO A 273 -11.59 3.87 45.23
N ARG A 274 -11.68 2.92 44.31
CA ARG A 274 -12.92 2.24 43.97
C ARG A 274 -13.46 1.42 45.14
N THR A 275 -14.78 1.38 45.25
CA THR A 275 -15.47 0.59 46.29
C THR A 275 -15.38 -0.92 46.08
N ASP A 276 -15.15 -1.38 44.84
CA ASP A 276 -14.96 -2.77 44.48
C ASP A 276 -13.51 -3.29 44.72
N GLY A 277 -12.59 -2.42 45.14
CA GLY A 277 -11.20 -2.73 45.44
C GLY A 277 -10.29 -2.87 44.21
N ARG A 278 -10.80 -2.75 43.00
CA ARG A 278 -10.03 -2.70 41.77
C ARG A 278 -9.37 -1.32 41.61
N ALA A 279 -8.16 -1.27 41.09
CA ALA A 279 -7.54 0.00 40.73
C ALA A 279 -8.22 0.63 39.51
N TRP A 280 -8.29 1.97 39.48
CA TRP A 280 -8.64 2.72 38.29
C TRP A 280 -7.58 2.53 37.21
N THR A 281 -8.02 2.42 35.98
CA THR A 281 -7.18 2.33 34.78
C THR A 281 -7.62 3.38 33.75
N ALA A 282 -6.81 3.64 32.75
CA ALA A 282 -7.17 4.52 31.64
C ALA A 282 -8.48 4.07 30.94
N ALA A 283 -8.74 2.77 30.86
CA ALA A 283 -9.96 2.20 30.27
C ALA A 283 -11.26 2.52 31.05
N ASP A 284 -11.14 2.96 32.30
CA ASP A 284 -12.29 3.41 33.10
C ASP A 284 -12.63 4.90 32.87
N THR A 285 -11.84 5.60 32.07
CA THR A 285 -12.01 7.03 31.79
C THR A 285 -12.55 7.27 30.38
N LEU A 286 -13.34 8.32 30.21
CA LEU A 286 -13.83 8.79 28.91
C LEU A 286 -13.09 10.06 28.53
N LYS A 287 -12.29 9.98 27.47
CA LYS A 287 -11.52 11.09 26.91
C LYS A 287 -12.30 11.76 25.78
N ASN A 288 -12.52 13.07 25.88
CA ASN A 288 -13.19 13.86 24.86
C ASN A 288 -12.15 14.66 24.05
N VAL A 289 -11.95 14.27 22.79
CA VAL A 289 -11.04 14.92 21.86
C VAL A 289 -11.83 15.84 20.95
N ILE A 290 -11.43 17.12 20.87
CA ILE A 290 -12.10 18.09 19.98
C ILE A 290 -11.17 18.39 18.80
N VAL A 291 -11.76 18.38 17.61
CA VAL A 291 -11.11 18.75 16.35
C VAL A 291 -11.95 19.80 15.62
N MET A 292 -11.33 20.46 14.64
CA MET A 292 -12.02 21.39 13.75
C MET A 292 -12.19 20.73 12.38
N LEU A 293 -13.41 20.53 11.92
CA LEU A 293 -13.73 20.13 10.56
C LEU A 293 -13.74 21.36 9.66
N VAL A 294 -13.00 21.28 8.54
CA VAL A 294 -12.99 22.32 7.51
C VAL A 294 -13.64 21.76 6.26
N HIS A 295 -14.89 22.13 6.06
CA HIS A 295 -15.66 21.73 4.90
C HIS A 295 -15.24 22.54 3.68
N PRO A 296 -15.12 21.93 2.49
CA PRO A 296 -14.88 22.65 1.25
C PRO A 296 -16.03 23.62 0.96
N ALA A 297 -15.77 24.60 0.09
CA ALA A 297 -16.80 25.52 -0.39
C ALA A 297 -17.94 24.77 -1.12
N ASP A 298 -19.17 25.18 -0.87
CA ASP A 298 -20.39 24.68 -1.51
C ASP A 298 -21.31 25.85 -1.91
N GLU A 299 -22.50 25.56 -2.43
CA GLU A 299 -23.46 26.60 -2.87
C GLU A 299 -23.98 27.44 -1.68
N GLU A 300 -24.09 26.86 -0.49
CA GLU A 300 -24.58 27.54 0.73
C GLU A 300 -23.45 28.28 1.45
N HIS A 301 -22.20 27.76 1.35
CA HIS A 301 -21.03 28.28 2.02
C HIS A 301 -19.87 28.48 1.01
N PRO A 302 -19.88 29.56 0.20
CA PRO A 302 -18.87 29.79 -0.84
C PRO A 302 -17.42 29.90 -0.35
N ASP A 303 -17.23 30.23 0.93
CA ASP A 303 -15.92 30.32 1.59
C ASP A 303 -15.55 29.05 2.39
N GLY A 304 -16.37 28.01 2.28
CA GLY A 304 -16.29 26.82 3.13
C GLY A 304 -16.87 27.05 4.55
N ARG A 305 -16.91 26.00 5.34
CA ARG A 305 -17.45 26.05 6.72
C ARG A 305 -16.51 25.38 7.70
N ARG A 306 -16.33 25.99 8.87
CA ARG A 306 -15.61 25.39 10.00
C ARG A 306 -16.61 24.90 11.05
N GLU A 307 -16.47 23.66 11.49
CA GLU A 307 -17.37 23.03 12.46
C GLU A 307 -16.57 22.26 13.52
N PRO A 308 -16.74 22.57 14.82
CA PRO A 308 -16.11 21.78 15.86
C PRO A 308 -16.80 20.42 16.03
N LEU A 309 -16.00 19.37 16.13
CA LEU A 309 -16.45 18.00 16.41
C LEU A 309 -15.75 17.47 17.66
N ALA A 310 -16.52 17.01 18.62
CA ALA A 310 -16.02 16.29 19.79
C ALA A 310 -16.20 14.78 19.61
N ILE A 311 -15.15 14.02 19.98
CA ILE A 311 -15.12 12.57 19.86
C ILE A 311 -14.79 11.99 21.23
N GLY A 312 -15.74 11.23 21.80
CA GLY A 312 -15.54 10.50 23.04
C GLY A 312 -14.98 9.11 22.79
N VAL A 313 -13.81 8.83 23.33
CA VAL A 313 -13.14 7.52 23.25
C VAL A 313 -12.74 7.04 24.65
N PRO A 314 -12.64 5.73 24.92
CA PRO A 314 -12.04 5.24 26.16
C PRO A 314 -10.65 5.86 26.36
N GLY A 315 -10.32 6.25 27.60
CA GLY A 315 -9.10 7.01 27.88
C GLY A 315 -7.80 6.27 27.58
N ASP A 316 -7.87 4.97 27.43
CA ASP A 316 -6.75 4.15 26.95
C ASP A 316 -6.62 4.11 25.43
N ARG A 317 -7.51 4.76 24.68
CA ARG A 317 -7.51 4.87 23.21
C ARG A 317 -7.10 6.25 22.74
N GLU A 318 -6.50 6.31 21.55
CA GLU A 318 -6.28 7.55 20.82
C GLU A 318 -7.25 7.64 19.62
N VAL A 319 -7.57 8.84 19.20
CA VAL A 319 -8.23 9.07 17.90
C VAL A 319 -7.18 8.88 16.81
N ASP A 320 -7.46 7.97 15.86
CA ASP A 320 -6.62 7.76 14.69
C ASP A 320 -6.97 8.80 13.61
N PRO A 321 -6.01 9.64 13.18
CA PRO A 321 -6.28 10.69 12.21
C PRO A 321 -6.83 10.17 10.88
N LYS A 322 -6.29 9.07 10.35
CA LYS A 322 -6.72 8.49 9.08
C LYS A 322 -8.14 7.94 9.17
N ARG A 323 -8.46 7.23 10.27
CA ARG A 323 -9.81 6.73 10.51
C ARG A 323 -10.81 7.87 10.61
N LEU A 324 -10.45 8.94 11.34
CA LEU A 324 -11.29 10.12 11.47
C LEU A 324 -11.50 10.80 10.11
N GLU A 325 -10.43 11.09 9.37
CA GLU A 325 -10.49 11.71 8.05
C GLU A 325 -11.39 10.93 7.08
N ALA A 326 -11.26 9.58 7.06
CA ALA A 326 -12.12 8.73 6.23
C ALA A 326 -13.62 8.85 6.59
N LYS A 327 -13.97 9.09 7.87
CA LYS A 327 -15.36 9.16 8.33
C LYS A 327 -15.99 10.54 8.21
N VAL A 328 -15.19 11.59 8.10
CA VAL A 328 -15.69 12.98 8.00
C VAL A 328 -15.52 13.57 6.60
N ALA A 329 -14.95 12.82 5.65
CA ALA A 329 -14.78 13.27 4.27
C ALA A 329 -16.12 13.79 3.69
N PRO A 330 -16.12 14.88 2.90
CA PRO A 330 -14.96 15.57 2.34
C PRO A 330 -14.33 16.67 3.24
N ALA A 331 -14.71 16.77 4.50
CA ALA A 331 -14.13 17.75 5.42
C ALA A 331 -12.68 17.37 5.77
N ALA A 332 -11.79 18.36 5.80
CA ALA A 332 -10.46 18.21 6.35
C ALA A 332 -10.48 18.33 7.88
N VAL A 333 -9.57 17.61 8.55
CA VAL A 333 -9.45 17.65 10.01
C VAL A 333 -8.28 18.54 10.40
N GLU A 334 -8.55 19.58 11.20
CA GLU A 334 -7.53 20.44 11.80
C GLU A 334 -7.52 20.30 13.32
N ALA A 335 -6.38 20.61 13.95
CA ALA A 335 -6.31 20.68 15.40
C ALA A 335 -7.19 21.81 15.94
N PHE A 336 -7.84 21.57 17.09
CA PHE A 336 -8.57 22.60 17.82
C PHE A 336 -7.57 23.46 18.58
N GLU A 337 -7.40 24.70 18.14
CA GLU A 337 -6.33 25.60 18.60
C GLU A 337 -6.81 26.58 19.70
N GLU A 338 -5.89 27.34 20.30
CA GLU A 338 -6.21 28.34 21.35
C GLU A 338 -7.25 29.38 20.88
N ARG A 339 -7.25 29.78 19.61
CA ARG A 339 -8.24 30.67 19.03
C ARG A 339 -9.67 30.08 19.06
N ASP A 340 -9.75 28.74 18.88
CA ASP A 340 -11.00 28.01 18.86
C ASP A 340 -11.53 27.83 20.31
N PHE A 341 -10.62 27.56 21.28
CA PHE A 341 -10.98 27.61 22.71
C PHE A 341 -11.47 28.98 23.14
N ALA A 342 -10.85 30.07 22.66
CA ALA A 342 -11.29 31.43 22.95
C ALA A 342 -12.72 31.71 22.43
N ALA A 343 -13.09 31.09 21.29
CA ALA A 343 -14.46 31.17 20.75
C ALA A 343 -15.48 30.29 21.53
N HIS A 344 -14.99 29.29 22.28
CA HIS A 344 -15.83 28.36 23.07
C HIS A 344 -15.41 28.38 24.55
N PRO A 345 -15.65 29.48 25.28
CA PRO A 345 -15.13 29.68 26.65
C PRO A 345 -15.73 28.73 27.70
N HIS A 346 -16.77 27.96 27.34
CA HIS A 346 -17.36 26.92 28.18
C HIS A 346 -16.55 25.61 28.20
N LEU A 347 -15.54 25.48 27.35
CA LEU A 347 -14.67 24.33 27.31
C LEU A 347 -13.47 24.49 28.25
N ALA A 348 -13.43 23.72 29.32
CA ALA A 348 -12.30 23.67 30.24
C ALA A 348 -11.20 22.75 29.70
N LYS A 349 -10.19 23.29 28.99
CA LYS A 349 -9.11 22.52 28.40
C LYS A 349 -8.45 21.58 29.42
N GLY A 350 -8.40 20.26 29.10
CA GLY A 350 -7.93 19.22 30.01
C GLY A 350 -8.98 18.63 30.93
N TYR A 351 -10.19 19.23 31.01
CA TYR A 351 -11.29 18.83 31.92
C TYR A 351 -12.66 18.84 31.23
N ILE A 352 -12.67 18.62 29.90
CA ILE A 352 -13.90 18.67 29.10
C ILE A 352 -14.72 17.40 29.34
N GLY A 353 -15.95 17.58 29.77
CA GLY A 353 -16.95 16.53 29.94
C GLY A 353 -18.07 16.59 28.91
N PRO A 354 -18.97 15.59 28.90
CA PRO A 354 -20.15 15.60 28.02
C PRO A 354 -21.12 16.74 28.24
N GLY A 355 -21.13 17.39 29.44
CA GLY A 355 -22.01 18.52 29.75
C GLY A 355 -21.78 19.79 28.93
N ALA A 356 -20.56 19.97 28.43
CA ALA A 356 -20.18 21.08 27.54
C ALA A 356 -20.35 20.75 26.06
N LEU A 357 -20.72 19.50 25.68
CA LEU A 357 -20.75 18.99 24.34
C LEU A 357 -22.17 18.69 23.84
N GLY A 358 -22.35 18.47 22.56
CA GLY A 358 -23.60 18.21 21.86
C GLY A 358 -24.00 19.33 20.90
N GLU A 359 -24.86 19.03 19.94
CA GLU A 359 -25.35 20.00 18.94
C GLU A 359 -26.02 21.21 19.60
N GLU A 360 -26.72 21.02 20.73
CA GLU A 360 -27.35 22.09 21.49
C GLU A 360 -26.33 23.09 22.12
N ARG A 361 -25.06 22.66 22.25
CA ARG A 361 -23.93 23.46 22.72
C ARG A 361 -23.08 24.02 21.58
N GLY A 362 -23.45 23.72 20.34
CA GLY A 362 -22.71 24.12 19.13
C GLY A 362 -21.46 23.29 18.86
N ILE A 363 -21.30 22.13 19.51
CA ILE A 363 -20.20 21.21 19.33
C ILE A 363 -20.78 19.80 19.20
N ARG A 364 -20.92 19.31 17.99
CA ARG A 364 -21.41 17.96 17.73
C ARG A 364 -20.57 16.93 18.48
N TYR A 365 -21.22 16.01 19.20
CA TYR A 365 -20.56 15.03 20.05
C TYR A 365 -20.83 13.61 19.60
N LEU A 366 -19.79 12.88 19.20
CA LEU A 366 -19.90 11.50 18.75
C LEU A 366 -19.07 10.59 19.64
N LEU A 367 -19.59 9.39 19.93
CA LEU A 367 -18.90 8.39 20.75
C LEU A 367 -18.28 7.27 19.90
N ASP A 368 -17.20 6.70 20.41
CA ASP A 368 -16.69 5.44 19.90
C ASP A 368 -17.73 4.32 20.12
N PRO A 369 -17.94 3.41 19.14
CA PRO A 369 -18.90 2.32 19.26
C PRO A 369 -18.70 1.38 20.45
N SER A 370 -17.50 1.32 21.01
CA SER A 370 -17.20 0.50 22.20
C SER A 370 -17.82 1.04 23.50
N ILE A 371 -18.29 2.29 23.49
CA ILE A 371 -18.91 2.93 24.66
C ILE A 371 -20.38 2.51 24.75
N ALA A 372 -20.63 1.45 25.52
CA ALA A 372 -21.96 0.88 25.68
C ALA A 372 -22.95 1.83 26.41
N VAL A 373 -24.21 1.77 26.05
CA VAL A 373 -25.28 2.35 26.87
C VAL A 373 -25.34 1.61 28.22
N GLY A 374 -25.41 2.35 29.33
CA GLY A 374 -25.35 1.79 30.69
C GLY A 374 -23.94 1.71 31.29
N SER A 375 -22.89 1.90 30.52
CA SER A 375 -21.51 1.92 31.04
C SER A 375 -21.20 3.19 31.80
N ALA A 376 -20.43 3.06 32.88
CA ALA A 376 -20.04 4.16 33.77
C ALA A 376 -18.58 4.59 33.51
N TRP A 377 -18.34 5.89 33.55
CA TRP A 377 -17.09 6.51 33.16
C TRP A 377 -16.62 7.57 34.17
N VAL A 378 -15.30 7.79 34.19
CA VAL A 378 -14.72 9.00 34.77
C VAL A 378 -14.34 9.96 33.64
N THR A 379 -14.77 11.21 33.68
CA THR A 379 -14.51 12.22 32.65
C THR A 379 -14.41 13.63 33.23
N GLY A 380 -14.03 14.61 32.44
CA GLY A 380 -14.01 16.00 32.86
C GLY A 380 -15.37 16.47 33.37
N ALA A 381 -15.38 17.38 34.34
CA ALA A 381 -16.56 18.01 34.89
C ALA A 381 -16.85 19.41 34.31
N ASP A 382 -16.25 19.75 33.18
CA ASP A 382 -16.34 21.06 32.52
C ASP A 382 -15.82 22.23 33.37
N GLU A 383 -15.05 21.93 34.40
CA GLU A 383 -14.41 22.87 35.30
C GLU A 383 -12.96 22.47 35.60
N HIS A 384 -12.04 23.43 35.56
CA HIS A 384 -10.65 23.17 35.88
C HIS A 384 -10.45 22.51 37.24
N GLY A 385 -9.64 21.43 37.25
CA GLY A 385 -9.30 20.69 38.45
C GLY A 385 -10.42 19.78 38.96
N LYS A 386 -11.45 19.47 38.15
CA LYS A 386 -12.57 18.62 38.54
C LYS A 386 -12.89 17.54 37.51
N HIS A 387 -13.24 16.35 37.98
CA HIS A 387 -13.78 15.26 37.19
C HIS A 387 -15.08 14.71 37.79
N VAL A 388 -15.89 14.10 36.92
CA VAL A 388 -17.10 13.36 37.31
C VAL A 388 -16.77 11.88 37.36
N ILE A 389 -17.13 11.22 38.46
CA ILE A 389 -17.02 9.77 38.64
C ILE A 389 -18.43 9.16 38.54
N ASP A 390 -18.53 7.91 38.08
CA ASP A 390 -19.78 7.17 37.88
C ASP A 390 -20.77 7.82 36.90
N LEU A 391 -20.27 8.57 35.92
CA LEU A 391 -21.11 9.19 34.87
C LEU A 391 -21.54 8.11 33.87
N VAL A 392 -22.82 7.80 33.79
CA VAL A 392 -23.37 6.69 33.02
C VAL A 392 -23.91 7.16 31.66
N HIS A 393 -23.44 6.54 30.59
CA HIS A 393 -23.98 6.77 29.25
C HIS A 393 -25.43 6.28 29.16
N GLY A 394 -26.31 7.12 28.64
CA GLY A 394 -27.76 6.85 28.51
C GLY A 394 -28.58 7.17 29.76
N ARG A 395 -27.94 7.36 30.95
CA ARG A 395 -28.59 7.83 32.17
C ARG A 395 -28.28 9.30 32.45
N ASP A 396 -26.99 9.65 32.44
CA ASP A 396 -26.49 10.96 32.88
C ASP A 396 -26.06 11.85 31.71
N PHE A 397 -25.69 11.25 30.60
CA PHE A 397 -25.35 11.93 29.34
C PHE A 397 -25.74 11.11 28.13
N THR A 398 -25.88 11.77 26.98
CA THR A 398 -26.07 11.19 25.65
C THR A 398 -25.15 11.88 24.68
N ALA A 399 -24.98 11.28 23.51
CA ALA A 399 -24.23 11.84 22.38
C ALA A 399 -25.14 11.96 21.15
N ASP A 400 -24.70 12.76 20.17
CA ASP A 400 -25.44 12.98 18.92
C ASP A 400 -25.31 11.79 17.95
N GLY A 401 -24.47 10.81 18.26
CA GLY A 401 -24.27 9.61 17.48
C GLY A 401 -22.96 8.89 17.80
N THR A 402 -22.51 8.03 16.87
CA THR A 402 -21.26 7.26 16.99
C THR A 402 -20.34 7.51 15.81
N ILE A 403 -19.03 7.32 16.02
CA ILE A 403 -18.01 7.45 14.98
C ILE A 403 -16.89 6.41 15.13
N GLN A 404 -16.50 5.79 14.04
CA GLN A 404 -15.42 4.80 13.95
C GLN A 404 -14.05 5.50 13.83
N ALA A 405 -13.61 6.19 14.90
CA ALA A 405 -12.39 7.00 14.85
C ALA A 405 -11.28 6.58 15.83
N ALA A 406 -11.57 5.70 16.80
CA ALA A 406 -10.53 5.21 17.72
C ALA A 406 -9.52 4.32 17.01
N ALA A 407 -8.24 4.40 17.41
CA ALA A 407 -7.16 3.56 16.92
C ALA A 407 -7.44 2.07 17.23
N ILE A 408 -7.31 1.22 16.23
CA ILE A 408 -7.46 -0.24 16.37
C ILE A 408 -6.24 -0.82 17.06
N ARG A 409 -6.47 -1.80 17.94
CA ARG A 409 -5.43 -2.53 18.67
C ARG A 409 -5.52 -4.03 18.45
N GLU A 410 -4.43 -4.68 18.74
CA GLU A 410 -4.38 -6.15 18.82
C GLU A 410 -5.45 -6.69 19.76
N GLY A 411 -6.26 -7.63 19.29
CA GLY A 411 -7.34 -8.24 20.05
C GLY A 411 -8.68 -7.49 20.01
N ASP A 412 -8.79 -6.32 19.38
CA ASP A 412 -10.09 -5.67 19.15
C ASP A 412 -10.99 -6.56 18.30
N LEU A 413 -12.30 -6.46 18.51
CA LEU A 413 -13.24 -7.26 17.75
C LEU A 413 -13.51 -6.66 16.37
N GLY A 414 -13.37 -7.48 15.34
CA GLY A 414 -13.77 -7.13 13.98
C GLY A 414 -15.29 -7.18 13.79
N PRO A 415 -15.78 -6.85 12.57
CA PRO A 415 -17.21 -6.79 12.27
C PRO A 415 -17.94 -8.12 12.45
N ASN A 416 -17.22 -9.24 12.43
CA ASN A 416 -17.74 -10.61 12.68
C ASN A 416 -17.62 -11.05 14.16
N GLY A 417 -17.25 -10.15 15.08
CA GLY A 417 -17.09 -10.42 16.51
C GLY A 417 -15.83 -11.21 16.88
N ARG A 418 -14.87 -11.37 15.97
CA ARG A 418 -13.60 -12.09 16.21
C ARG A 418 -12.47 -11.14 16.52
N PRO A 419 -11.49 -11.58 17.34
CA PRO A 419 -10.33 -10.77 17.64
C PRO A 419 -9.47 -10.53 16.39
N LEU A 420 -9.05 -9.29 16.23
CA LEU A 420 -8.20 -8.83 15.14
C LEU A 420 -6.72 -8.93 15.54
N THR A 421 -5.89 -9.29 14.57
CA THR A 421 -4.43 -9.18 14.65
C THR A 421 -3.95 -8.06 13.73
N LEU A 422 -2.97 -7.29 14.19
CA LEU A 422 -2.32 -6.24 13.41
C LEU A 422 -1.16 -6.83 12.61
N ALA A 423 -1.04 -6.43 11.36
CA ALA A 423 0.09 -6.79 10.50
C ALA A 423 0.50 -5.59 9.64
N ARG A 424 1.70 -5.67 9.06
CA ARG A 424 2.19 -4.66 8.13
C ARG A 424 2.27 -5.22 6.73
N GLY A 425 2.04 -4.36 5.75
CA GLY A 425 2.06 -4.74 4.35
C GLY A 425 2.59 -3.64 3.45
N ILE A 426 2.92 -4.05 2.23
CA ILE A 426 3.31 -3.16 1.14
C ILE A 426 2.23 -3.29 0.07
N GLU A 427 1.54 -2.19 -0.23
CA GLU A 427 0.53 -2.13 -1.29
C GLU A 427 1.18 -2.42 -2.65
N MET A 428 0.77 -3.49 -3.31
CA MET A 428 1.25 -3.89 -4.64
C MET A 428 0.26 -3.52 -5.73
N GLY A 429 -1.02 -3.61 -5.43
CA GLY A 429 -2.08 -3.31 -6.36
C GLY A 429 -3.34 -2.84 -5.64
N HIS A 430 -4.13 -2.06 -6.35
CA HIS A 430 -5.38 -1.47 -5.86
C HIS A 430 -6.42 -1.50 -6.95
N ILE A 431 -7.64 -1.89 -6.62
CA ILE A 431 -8.77 -1.96 -7.54
C ILE A 431 -9.94 -1.14 -7.00
N PHE A 432 -10.62 -0.38 -7.88
CA PHE A 432 -11.68 0.56 -7.52
C PHE A 432 -12.90 0.42 -8.41
N GLN A 433 -14.08 0.53 -7.82
CA GLN A 433 -15.32 0.83 -8.53
C GLN A 433 -15.55 2.35 -8.47
N LEU A 434 -15.10 3.08 -9.49
CA LEU A 434 -15.18 4.55 -9.52
C LEU A 434 -16.61 5.08 -9.79
N GLY A 435 -17.50 4.23 -10.32
CA GLY A 435 -18.83 4.65 -10.76
C GLY A 435 -18.80 5.61 -11.93
N GLN A 436 -19.53 6.70 -11.85
CA GLN A 436 -19.71 7.65 -12.97
C GLN A 436 -18.86 8.94 -12.86
N LYS A 437 -18.11 9.12 -11.78
CA LYS A 437 -17.39 10.38 -11.44
C LYS A 437 -16.64 10.99 -12.64
N TYR A 438 -15.78 10.24 -13.29
CA TYR A 438 -14.96 10.73 -14.40
C TYR A 438 -15.75 10.84 -15.71
N ALA A 439 -16.65 9.89 -15.95
CA ALA A 439 -17.53 9.91 -17.12
C ALA A 439 -18.48 11.12 -17.11
N GLU A 440 -19.02 11.49 -15.95
CA GLU A 440 -19.84 12.71 -15.78
C GLU A 440 -19.02 13.97 -16.02
N ALA A 441 -17.88 14.11 -15.33
CA ALA A 441 -17.02 15.29 -15.42
C ALA A 441 -16.51 15.56 -16.83
N LEU A 442 -16.21 14.49 -17.60
CA LEU A 442 -15.68 14.58 -18.97
C LEU A 442 -16.75 14.39 -20.05
N GLY A 443 -17.99 14.09 -19.66
CA GLY A 443 -19.13 13.95 -20.57
C GLY A 443 -19.10 12.70 -21.43
N LEU A 444 -18.60 11.56 -20.90
CA LEU A 444 -18.64 10.26 -21.57
C LEU A 444 -20.03 9.62 -21.41
N LYS A 445 -20.79 9.58 -22.50
CA LYS A 445 -22.12 8.97 -22.58
C LYS A 445 -22.24 8.14 -23.83
N VAL A 446 -22.99 7.05 -23.73
CA VAL A 446 -23.34 6.17 -24.85
C VAL A 446 -24.84 6.01 -24.97
N LEU A 447 -25.34 5.63 -26.15
CA LEU A 447 -26.73 5.26 -26.34
C LEU A 447 -26.99 3.89 -25.76
N ASP A 448 -28.00 3.75 -24.91
CA ASP A 448 -28.50 2.46 -24.42
C ASP A 448 -29.31 1.72 -25.50
N GLU A 449 -29.86 0.56 -25.17
CA GLU A 449 -30.69 -0.27 -26.06
C GLU A 449 -32.00 0.44 -26.53
N ASN A 450 -32.44 1.46 -25.78
CA ASN A 450 -33.63 2.24 -26.06
C ASN A 450 -33.31 3.55 -26.78
N GLY A 451 -32.05 3.79 -27.14
CA GLY A 451 -31.59 5.01 -27.77
C GLY A 451 -31.49 6.23 -26.84
N LYS A 452 -31.47 6.04 -25.53
CA LYS A 452 -31.28 7.06 -24.52
C LYS A 452 -29.79 7.19 -24.18
N LEU A 453 -29.28 8.41 -24.04
CA LEU A 453 -27.93 8.66 -23.55
C LEU A 453 -27.82 8.31 -22.06
N VAL A 454 -26.89 7.42 -21.73
CA VAL A 454 -26.55 7.04 -20.36
C VAL A 454 -25.08 7.32 -20.08
N THR A 455 -24.77 7.77 -18.87
CA THR A 455 -23.39 7.97 -18.42
C THR A 455 -22.75 6.62 -18.17
N VAL A 456 -21.52 6.43 -18.63
CA VAL A 456 -20.75 5.19 -18.50
C VAL A 456 -20.25 5.02 -17.07
N HIS A 457 -20.21 3.77 -16.58
CA HIS A 457 -19.60 3.40 -15.30
C HIS A 457 -18.15 2.96 -15.52
N MET A 458 -17.28 3.32 -14.60
CA MET A 458 -15.84 3.10 -14.73
C MET A 458 -15.27 2.37 -13.49
N GLY A 459 -14.31 1.48 -13.74
CA GLY A 459 -13.39 0.95 -12.75
C GLY A 459 -11.96 1.40 -13.04
N SER A 460 -11.12 1.44 -12.02
CA SER A 460 -9.69 1.73 -12.12
C SER A 460 -8.89 0.68 -11.34
N TYR A 461 -7.82 0.17 -11.95
CA TYR A 461 -7.10 -0.99 -11.45
C TYR A 461 -5.59 -0.82 -11.65
N GLY A 462 -4.84 -0.55 -10.57
CA GLY A 462 -3.41 -0.26 -10.61
C GLY A 462 -2.53 -1.36 -10.04
N ILE A 463 -1.38 -1.62 -10.65
CA ILE A 463 -0.29 -2.45 -10.11
C ILE A 463 1.01 -1.66 -10.21
N GLY A 464 1.72 -1.50 -9.08
CA GLY A 464 3.05 -0.91 -9.06
C GLY A 464 4.11 -1.90 -9.55
N VAL A 465 4.41 -1.93 -10.85
CA VAL A 465 5.32 -2.91 -11.46
C VAL A 465 6.74 -2.81 -10.90
N THR A 466 7.28 -1.60 -10.80
CA THR A 466 8.59 -1.37 -10.17
C THR A 466 8.59 -1.69 -8.69
N ARG A 467 7.48 -1.42 -7.99
CA ARG A 467 7.28 -1.78 -6.58
C ARG A 467 7.27 -3.30 -6.41
N ALA A 468 6.62 -4.04 -7.30
CA ALA A 468 6.63 -5.50 -7.28
C ALA A 468 8.05 -6.08 -7.34
N VAL A 469 8.95 -5.53 -8.18
CA VAL A 469 10.36 -5.93 -8.17
C VAL A 469 11.02 -5.68 -6.82
N GLY A 470 10.72 -4.53 -6.20
CA GLY A 470 11.23 -4.19 -4.86
C GLY A 470 10.76 -5.17 -3.80
N VAL A 471 9.48 -5.51 -3.79
CA VAL A 471 8.89 -6.48 -2.84
C VAL A 471 9.47 -7.88 -3.05
N ILE A 472 9.59 -8.35 -4.29
CA ILE A 472 10.23 -9.64 -4.58
C ILE A 472 11.66 -9.69 -4.01
N ALA A 473 12.44 -8.62 -4.18
CA ALA A 473 13.79 -8.55 -3.64
C ALA A 473 13.80 -8.50 -2.11
N GLU A 474 12.81 -7.88 -1.49
CA GLU A 474 12.67 -7.79 -0.03
C GLU A 474 12.28 -9.12 0.60
N ASP A 475 11.42 -9.90 -0.05
CA ASP A 475 10.95 -11.18 0.46
C ASP A 475 11.89 -12.35 0.09
N ASN A 476 12.74 -12.17 -0.93
CA ASN A 476 13.59 -13.23 -1.48
C ASN A 476 15.08 -12.88 -1.43
N HIS A 477 15.65 -12.93 -0.25
CA HIS A 477 17.08 -12.74 -0.02
C HIS A 477 17.60 -13.55 1.17
N ASP A 478 18.92 -13.65 1.27
CA ASP A 478 19.63 -14.16 2.45
C ASP A 478 20.85 -13.26 2.75
N GLU A 479 21.65 -13.62 3.74
CA GLU A 479 22.88 -12.89 4.11
C GLU A 479 23.90 -12.75 2.96
N ARG A 480 23.83 -13.62 1.95
CA ARG A 480 24.76 -13.67 0.81
C ARG A 480 24.30 -12.81 -0.36
N GLY A 481 22.98 -12.59 -0.52
CA GLY A 481 22.45 -11.82 -1.62
C GLY A 481 20.98 -12.15 -1.97
N LEU A 482 20.58 -11.77 -3.18
CA LEU A 482 19.23 -12.03 -3.69
C LEU A 482 19.01 -13.53 -4.00
N VAL A 483 17.74 -13.94 -3.97
CA VAL A 483 17.29 -15.31 -4.27
C VAL A 483 16.05 -15.21 -5.17
N TRP A 484 16.24 -14.85 -6.43
CA TRP A 484 15.12 -14.62 -7.33
C TRP A 484 14.24 -15.86 -7.53
N PRO A 485 12.90 -15.71 -7.48
CA PRO A 485 12.00 -16.70 -8.04
C PRO A 485 12.32 -16.92 -9.53
N ARG A 486 12.23 -18.14 -10.00
CA ARG A 486 12.58 -18.50 -11.40
C ARG A 486 11.74 -17.72 -12.41
N SER A 487 10.48 -17.48 -12.12
CA SER A 487 9.55 -16.73 -12.97
C SER A 487 10.06 -15.35 -13.38
N VAL A 488 10.82 -14.66 -12.50
CA VAL A 488 11.29 -13.29 -12.71
C VAL A 488 12.82 -13.14 -12.69
N ALA A 489 13.57 -14.20 -12.42
CA ALA A 489 15.01 -14.17 -12.38
C ALA A 489 15.62 -13.61 -13.69
N PRO A 490 16.70 -12.80 -13.64
CA PRO A 490 17.27 -12.18 -14.84
C PRO A 490 17.84 -13.20 -15.83
N PHE A 491 18.20 -14.39 -15.33
CA PHE A 491 18.68 -15.54 -16.10
C PHE A 491 18.20 -16.83 -15.47
N ASP A 492 18.14 -17.90 -16.25
CA ASP A 492 17.78 -19.23 -15.77
C ASP A 492 18.98 -19.92 -15.10
N VAL A 493 20.18 -19.72 -15.67
CA VAL A 493 21.42 -20.33 -15.20
C VAL A 493 22.56 -19.31 -15.17
N HIS A 494 23.34 -19.32 -14.07
CA HIS A 494 24.60 -18.62 -13.94
C HIS A 494 25.78 -19.63 -14.08
N VAL A 495 26.48 -19.61 -15.20
CA VAL A 495 27.65 -20.46 -15.42
C VAL A 495 28.89 -19.78 -14.87
N VAL A 496 29.62 -20.45 -13.97
CA VAL A 496 30.82 -19.92 -13.31
C VAL A 496 32.03 -20.76 -13.69
N ALA A 497 32.97 -20.20 -14.49
CA ALA A 497 34.29 -20.81 -14.72
C ALA A 497 35.19 -20.58 -13.50
N ALA A 498 35.41 -21.63 -12.69
CA ALA A 498 36.05 -21.57 -11.38
C ALA A 498 37.44 -22.22 -11.40
N GLY A 499 38.41 -21.67 -12.16
CA GLY A 499 39.75 -22.18 -12.23
C GLY A 499 40.71 -21.25 -12.96
N LYS A 500 41.91 -21.79 -13.28
CA LYS A 500 42.96 -21.07 -14.04
C LYS A 500 43.24 -21.70 -15.39
N SER A 501 42.81 -22.95 -15.61
CA SER A 501 43.01 -23.68 -16.84
C SER A 501 42.11 -23.15 -17.95
N ASP A 502 42.66 -22.93 -19.14
CA ASP A 502 41.88 -22.52 -20.32
C ASP A 502 40.79 -23.55 -20.68
N GLU A 503 41.03 -24.84 -20.41
CA GLU A 503 40.05 -25.91 -20.60
C GLU A 503 38.75 -25.69 -19.85
N ILE A 504 38.82 -25.16 -18.59
CA ILE A 504 37.66 -24.81 -17.78
C ILE A 504 36.84 -23.71 -18.46
N PHE A 505 37.50 -22.68 -19.00
CA PHE A 505 36.81 -21.58 -19.67
C PHE A 505 36.22 -22.01 -21.03
N VAL A 506 36.93 -22.85 -21.77
CA VAL A 506 36.41 -23.41 -23.04
C VAL A 506 35.17 -24.25 -22.76
N LYS A 507 35.23 -25.19 -21.79
CA LYS A 507 34.09 -26.04 -21.46
C LYS A 507 32.89 -25.25 -20.90
N ALA A 508 33.14 -24.27 -20.05
CA ALA A 508 32.09 -23.39 -19.54
C ALA A 508 31.41 -22.57 -20.66
N ALA A 509 32.17 -22.12 -21.65
CA ALA A 509 31.63 -21.45 -22.82
C ALA A 509 30.77 -22.40 -23.68
N GLU A 510 31.25 -23.61 -23.96
CA GLU A 510 30.51 -24.64 -24.73
C GLU A 510 29.17 -24.97 -24.07
N LEU A 511 29.18 -25.24 -22.75
CA LEU A 511 27.95 -25.51 -21.96
C LEU A 511 26.99 -24.32 -21.98
N SER A 512 27.50 -23.09 -21.83
CA SER A 512 26.67 -21.87 -21.89
C SER A 512 26.01 -21.73 -23.26
N GLU A 513 26.73 -21.90 -24.34
CA GLU A 513 26.21 -21.81 -25.71
C GLU A 513 25.21 -22.95 -26.04
N GLU A 514 25.41 -24.12 -25.45
CA GLU A 514 24.49 -25.23 -25.60
C GLU A 514 23.19 -25.01 -24.87
N LEU A 515 23.22 -24.50 -23.62
CA LEU A 515 22.04 -24.11 -22.86
C LEU A 515 21.25 -23.00 -23.57
N GLU A 516 21.95 -21.98 -24.13
CA GLU A 516 21.32 -20.90 -24.91
C GLU A 516 20.64 -21.44 -26.19
N ARG A 517 21.27 -22.42 -26.90
CA ARG A 517 20.64 -23.07 -28.05
C ARG A 517 19.37 -23.84 -27.71
N HIS A 518 19.22 -24.32 -26.46
CA HIS A 518 18.00 -24.95 -25.94
C HIS A 518 16.99 -23.96 -25.38
N GLY A 519 17.21 -22.64 -25.52
CA GLY A 519 16.29 -21.58 -25.19
C GLY A 519 16.42 -21.03 -23.76
N LEU A 520 17.41 -21.48 -22.97
CA LEU A 520 17.66 -20.93 -21.64
C LEU A 520 18.36 -19.57 -21.71
N GLN A 521 18.05 -18.71 -20.79
CA GLN A 521 18.74 -17.44 -20.59
C GLN A 521 19.94 -17.66 -19.67
N VAL A 522 21.15 -17.47 -20.19
CA VAL A 522 22.39 -17.78 -19.46
C VAL A 522 23.23 -16.53 -19.23
N VAL A 523 23.75 -16.37 -18.02
CA VAL A 523 24.88 -15.49 -17.73
C VAL A 523 26.12 -16.34 -17.47
N TYR A 524 27.22 -16.04 -18.17
CA TYR A 524 28.50 -16.75 -18.05
C TYR A 524 29.57 -15.84 -17.42
N ASP A 525 30.10 -16.25 -16.27
CA ASP A 525 31.23 -15.57 -15.63
C ASP A 525 32.58 -16.05 -16.26
N ASP A 526 32.94 -15.40 -17.35
CA ASP A 526 34.14 -15.61 -18.14
C ASP A 526 35.32 -14.75 -17.71
N ARG A 527 35.26 -14.05 -16.57
CA ARG A 527 36.32 -13.15 -16.09
C ARG A 527 37.56 -13.93 -15.68
N ALA A 528 38.54 -14.02 -16.60
CA ALA A 528 39.79 -14.74 -16.38
C ALA A 528 40.84 -13.90 -15.65
N GLY A 529 41.79 -14.55 -14.97
CA GLY A 529 43.05 -14.01 -14.48
C GLY A 529 43.00 -12.93 -13.40
N ARG A 530 42.09 -11.97 -13.48
CA ARG A 530 41.99 -10.84 -12.55
C ARG A 530 40.95 -11.04 -11.45
N VAL A 531 40.06 -12.02 -11.58
CA VAL A 531 38.97 -12.28 -10.64
C VAL A 531 39.09 -13.70 -10.11
N SER A 532 39.30 -13.83 -8.79
CA SER A 532 39.43 -15.15 -8.16
C SER A 532 38.08 -15.91 -8.15
N PRO A 533 38.11 -17.27 -8.13
CA PRO A 533 36.88 -18.06 -8.00
C PRO A 533 36.00 -17.65 -6.81
N GLY A 534 36.61 -17.31 -5.68
CA GLY A 534 35.86 -16.84 -4.50
C GLY A 534 35.09 -15.54 -4.73
N VAL A 535 35.60 -14.62 -5.54
CA VAL A 535 34.86 -13.41 -5.93
C VAL A 535 33.72 -13.75 -6.87
N LYS A 536 33.94 -14.64 -7.85
CA LYS A 536 32.88 -15.08 -8.76
C LYS A 536 31.71 -15.74 -8.02
N PHE A 537 31.99 -16.60 -7.04
CA PHE A 537 30.96 -17.21 -6.23
C PHE A 537 30.16 -16.17 -5.41
N LYS A 538 30.86 -15.21 -4.80
CA LYS A 538 30.20 -14.12 -4.07
C LYS A 538 29.32 -13.26 -4.99
N ASP A 539 29.79 -12.97 -6.20
CA ASP A 539 29.00 -12.24 -7.18
C ASP A 539 27.78 -13.04 -7.65
N ALA A 540 27.92 -14.35 -7.89
CA ALA A 540 26.82 -15.21 -8.29
C ALA A 540 25.75 -15.32 -7.19
N GLU A 541 26.16 -15.45 -5.93
CA GLU A 541 25.26 -15.46 -4.78
C GLU A 541 24.58 -14.10 -4.58
N LEU A 542 25.32 -12.99 -4.75
CA LEU A 542 24.78 -11.63 -4.62
C LEU A 542 23.75 -11.32 -5.73
N ILE A 543 24.02 -11.72 -6.97
CA ILE A 543 23.12 -11.54 -8.12
C ILE A 543 21.85 -12.38 -7.96
N GLY A 544 21.96 -13.61 -7.46
CA GLY A 544 20.81 -14.41 -7.05
C GLY A 544 20.09 -15.18 -8.16
N VAL A 545 20.78 -15.56 -9.25
CA VAL A 545 20.21 -16.45 -10.28
C VAL A 545 19.91 -17.82 -9.66
N PRO A 546 18.72 -18.41 -9.88
CA PRO A 546 18.26 -19.61 -9.16
C PRO A 546 19.18 -20.81 -9.26
N THR A 547 19.78 -21.05 -10.42
CA THR A 547 20.68 -22.19 -10.66
C THR A 547 22.07 -21.73 -11.04
N ILE A 548 23.09 -22.23 -10.35
CA ILE A 548 24.49 -21.92 -10.62
C ILE A 548 25.18 -23.20 -11.11
N LEU A 549 25.72 -23.18 -12.34
CA LEU A 549 26.54 -24.22 -12.89
C LEU A 549 28.02 -23.87 -12.71
N VAL A 550 28.76 -24.67 -11.95
CA VAL A 550 30.19 -24.46 -11.70
C VAL A 550 31.02 -25.41 -12.53
N VAL A 551 31.81 -24.84 -13.42
CA VAL A 551 32.85 -25.57 -14.14
C VAL A 551 34.19 -25.30 -13.46
N GLY A 552 34.72 -26.28 -12.75
CA GLY A 552 35.86 -26.12 -11.86
C GLY A 552 36.83 -27.31 -11.92
N LYS A 553 37.45 -27.63 -10.79
CA LYS A 553 38.44 -28.70 -10.67
C LYS A 553 37.89 -30.09 -11.05
N GLY A 554 36.59 -30.35 -10.78
CA GLY A 554 35.95 -31.61 -11.14
C GLY A 554 35.92 -31.90 -12.62
N LEU A 555 36.20 -30.90 -13.48
CA LEU A 555 36.29 -31.10 -14.92
C LEU A 555 37.38 -32.16 -15.31
N ALA A 556 38.48 -32.23 -14.57
CA ALA A 556 39.52 -33.25 -14.77
C ALA A 556 38.98 -34.67 -14.53
N ASP A 557 37.97 -34.82 -13.70
CA ASP A 557 37.28 -36.08 -13.39
C ASP A 557 36.00 -36.27 -14.24
N GLY A 558 35.77 -35.38 -15.24
CA GLY A 558 34.64 -35.42 -16.14
C GLY A 558 33.30 -34.94 -15.50
N VAL A 559 33.34 -34.20 -14.39
CA VAL A 559 32.13 -33.70 -13.69
C VAL A 559 32.09 -32.18 -13.56
N VAL A 560 30.88 -31.66 -13.46
CA VAL A 560 30.58 -30.26 -13.11
C VAL A 560 29.62 -30.23 -11.92
N GLU A 561 29.56 -29.10 -11.20
CA GLU A 561 28.69 -28.93 -10.03
C GLU A 561 27.48 -28.07 -10.40
N ILE A 562 26.28 -28.53 -10.09
CA ILE A 562 25.05 -27.75 -10.13
C ILE A 562 24.69 -27.38 -8.68
N LYS A 563 24.49 -26.09 -8.45
CA LYS A 563 24.10 -25.54 -7.13
C LYS A 563 22.76 -24.83 -7.25
N ASP A 564 21.83 -25.20 -6.38
CA ASP A 564 20.61 -24.42 -6.15
C ASP A 564 20.94 -23.18 -5.29
N ARG A 565 20.49 -22.00 -5.73
CA ARG A 565 20.78 -20.74 -5.04
C ARG A 565 20.00 -20.61 -3.72
N ARG A 566 18.75 -21.09 -3.70
CA ARG A 566 17.83 -20.95 -2.55
C ARG A 566 18.23 -21.90 -1.42
N THR A 567 18.35 -23.19 -1.70
CA THR A 567 18.65 -24.20 -0.69
C THR A 567 20.15 -24.28 -0.37
N GLY A 568 21.00 -23.91 -1.32
CA GLY A 568 22.44 -24.09 -1.25
C GLY A 568 22.90 -25.51 -1.57
N ASP A 569 21.97 -26.41 -1.91
CA ASP A 569 22.26 -27.79 -2.28
C ASP A 569 23.17 -27.84 -3.51
N ARG A 570 24.09 -28.80 -3.49
CA ARG A 570 25.07 -29.02 -4.56
C ARG A 570 25.05 -30.47 -4.98
N ARG A 571 25.18 -30.68 -6.27
CA ARG A 571 25.35 -32.03 -6.84
C ARG A 571 26.36 -32.01 -7.97
N GLU A 572 27.17 -33.04 -8.04
CA GLU A 572 28.05 -33.28 -9.18
C GLU A 572 27.28 -34.06 -10.24
N VAL A 573 27.46 -33.68 -11.48
CA VAL A 573 26.88 -34.36 -12.66
C VAL A 573 27.95 -34.55 -13.71
N PRO A 574 27.91 -35.66 -14.49
CA PRO A 574 28.79 -35.82 -15.66
C PRO A 574 28.64 -34.63 -16.62
N VAL A 575 29.74 -34.18 -17.21
CA VAL A 575 29.74 -33.01 -18.12
C VAL A 575 28.78 -33.20 -19.29
N ASP A 576 28.67 -34.39 -19.85
CA ASP A 576 27.79 -34.75 -20.95
C ASP A 576 26.32 -34.83 -20.58
N GLU A 577 25.99 -34.96 -19.28
CA GLU A 577 24.62 -34.94 -18.75
C GLU A 577 24.20 -33.57 -18.23
N ALA A 578 25.11 -32.61 -18.07
CA ALA A 578 24.86 -31.33 -17.40
C ALA A 578 23.74 -30.53 -18.07
N VAL A 579 23.73 -30.46 -19.39
CA VAL A 579 22.70 -29.70 -20.14
C VAL A 579 21.33 -30.34 -19.98
N SER A 580 21.23 -31.67 -20.11
CA SER A 580 19.95 -32.38 -19.94
C SER A 580 19.40 -32.25 -18.51
N ALA A 581 20.29 -32.34 -17.50
CA ALA A 581 19.93 -32.16 -16.10
C ALA A 581 19.39 -30.74 -15.81
N LEU A 582 20.05 -29.70 -16.36
CA LEU A 582 19.62 -28.30 -16.19
C LEU A 582 18.30 -28.01 -16.93
N LEU A 583 18.13 -28.55 -18.14
CA LEU A 583 16.87 -28.42 -18.88
C LEU A 583 15.70 -29.06 -18.14
N ALA A 584 15.90 -30.24 -17.55
CA ALA A 584 14.88 -30.89 -16.74
C ALA A 584 14.52 -30.05 -15.50
N GLU A 585 15.52 -29.54 -14.78
CA GLU A 585 15.31 -28.71 -13.60
C GLU A 585 14.57 -27.39 -13.90
N VAL A 586 15.01 -26.67 -14.95
CA VAL A 586 14.39 -25.39 -15.32
C VAL A 586 12.96 -25.54 -15.83
N ARG A 587 12.65 -26.66 -16.50
CA ARG A 587 11.30 -26.90 -17.04
C ARG A 587 10.32 -27.50 -16.05
N SER A 588 10.80 -28.08 -14.95
CA SER A 588 9.95 -28.67 -13.90
C SER A 588 9.58 -27.69 -12.79
N SER A 589 10.18 -26.54 -12.76
CA SER A 589 9.99 -25.45 -11.82
C SER A 589 9.43 -24.22 -12.54
#